data_e15026641d30c46a18127e6d84a558e0
#
_entry.id   e15026641d30c46a18127e6d84a558e0
#
_cell.length_a   1.000
_cell.length_b   1.000
_cell.length_c   1.000
_cell.angle_alpha   90.00
_cell.angle_beta   90.00
_cell.angle_gamma   90.00
#
_symmetry.space_group_name_H-M   'P 1'
#
loop_
_entity.id
_entity.type
_entity.pdbx_description
1 polymer ?
#
loop_
_entity_poly.entity_id
_entity_poly.type
_entity_poly.pdbx_seq_one_letter_code
_entity_poly.pdbx_strand_id
1 'polypeptide(L)'
;MRVLVNLTWLVPGVVGGSEESTTDALRAVLHGHPEVELQLAVLRPFLTAHPDLAASCRCEVLDLSGATKVARVLAEQTWLARRTRELRPDLVHHAGGVVPLRHPGRLSLTIHDLQPLDLPENFGRVKRTYLRTMLGRSARAAGAVCVPSRFTAGRLRALLGVGGERVHVVPWSAPRPPAREPAVPVGDAPGRPLLLYPAITYPHKNHLVLLEAFADLRRELPDARLVLPGGPGPLESQVRTRMARHDLAGHVERPGRVPRRRLEALYADATAVVVPSRYEGFGLPALEAMVRGVPVVVAAAGALPEVVGEGAGCPAPVAPDDVTAWSAAMQAVVGLGASDRRKVVEAGVERAGRFSPSGTADGLVAAWRHVLSPP
;
A
#
# COMPACT_ATOMS: atom_id res chain seq x y z
N MET A 1 -16.96 19.31 11.91
CA MET A 1 -17.35 17.89 11.76
C MET A 1 -16.43 17.05 12.62
N ARG A 2 -17.00 16.26 13.57
CA ARG A 2 -16.21 15.37 14.46
C ARG A 2 -16.21 13.95 13.91
N VAL A 3 -15.02 13.45 13.57
CA VAL A 3 -14.85 12.12 12.99
C VAL A 3 -14.01 11.26 13.93
N LEU A 4 -14.58 10.15 14.41
CA LEU A 4 -13.83 9.12 15.14
C LEU A 4 -13.26 8.12 14.13
N VAL A 5 -11.93 8.07 14.01
CA VAL A 5 -11.25 7.11 13.12
C VAL A 5 -10.83 5.87 13.91
N ASN A 6 -11.35 4.73 13.53
CA ASN A 6 -10.97 3.44 14.12
C ASN A 6 -9.66 2.93 13.51
N LEU A 7 -8.58 2.95 14.28
CA LEU A 7 -7.25 2.45 13.96
C LEU A 7 -6.85 1.26 14.85
N THR A 8 -7.78 0.62 15.57
CA THR A 8 -7.46 -0.51 16.46
C THR A 8 -6.98 -1.76 15.72
N TRP A 9 -7.19 -1.81 14.39
CA TRP A 9 -6.64 -2.83 13.51
C TRP A 9 -5.14 -2.61 13.21
N LEU A 10 -4.67 -1.37 13.31
CA LEU A 10 -3.32 -0.95 12.94
C LEU A 10 -2.35 -1.28 14.08
N VAL A 11 -1.52 -2.28 13.84
CA VAL A 11 -0.38 -2.61 14.72
C VAL A 11 0.86 -2.05 14.06
N PRO A 12 1.49 -1.02 14.65
CA PRO A 12 2.63 -0.34 14.05
C PRO A 12 3.75 -1.31 13.67
N GLY A 13 4.28 -1.10 12.48
CA GLY A 13 5.35 -1.92 11.96
C GLY A 13 4.93 -3.33 11.50
N VAL A 14 3.66 -3.72 11.56
CA VAL A 14 3.18 -5.05 11.15
C VAL A 14 2.37 -5.02 9.85
N VAL A 15 1.53 -4.00 9.68
CA VAL A 15 0.56 -3.96 8.57
C VAL A 15 1.13 -3.38 7.26
N GLY A 16 2.35 -2.85 7.27
CA GLY A 16 3.03 -2.40 6.04
C GLY A 16 2.43 -1.12 5.42
N GLY A 17 2.36 -1.06 4.09
CA GLY A 17 1.95 0.15 3.36
C GLY A 17 0.57 0.72 3.72
N SER A 18 -0.36 -0.11 4.22
CA SER A 18 -1.65 0.38 4.71
C SER A 18 -1.54 1.23 5.96
N GLU A 19 -0.51 1.03 6.79
CA GLU A 19 -0.21 1.90 7.94
C GLU A 19 0.21 3.28 7.45
N GLU A 20 1.22 3.33 6.58
CA GLU A 20 1.76 4.58 6.04
C GLU A 20 0.68 5.37 5.30
N SER A 21 -0.02 4.74 4.36
CA SER A 21 -1.07 5.42 3.58
C SER A 21 -2.21 5.96 4.45
N THR A 22 -2.63 5.21 5.49
CA THR A 22 -3.69 5.66 6.39
C THR A 22 -3.22 6.84 7.24
N THR A 23 -2.04 6.76 7.85
CA THR A 23 -1.52 7.84 8.69
C THR A 23 -1.19 9.10 7.90
N ASP A 24 -0.67 8.97 6.68
CA ASP A 24 -0.40 10.10 5.79
C ASP A 24 -1.70 10.78 5.32
N ALA A 25 -2.74 10.00 5.04
CA ALA A 25 -4.07 10.55 4.73
C ALA A 25 -4.64 11.36 5.90
N LEU A 26 -4.48 10.88 7.15
CA LEU A 26 -4.93 11.62 8.33
C LEU A 26 -4.11 12.89 8.56
N ARG A 27 -2.80 12.88 8.36
CA ARG A 27 -1.95 14.08 8.38
C ARG A 27 -2.41 15.10 7.34
N ALA A 28 -2.72 14.64 6.14
CA ALA A 28 -3.21 15.51 5.08
C ALA A 28 -4.58 16.12 5.42
N VAL A 29 -5.49 15.38 6.05
CA VAL A 29 -6.76 15.90 6.55
C VAL A 29 -6.54 16.97 7.62
N LEU A 30 -5.68 16.72 8.61
CA LEU A 30 -5.38 17.71 9.66
C LEU A 30 -4.81 19.02 9.10
N HIS A 31 -3.98 18.90 8.05
CA HIS A 31 -3.36 20.07 7.43
C HIS A 31 -4.33 20.84 6.51
N GLY A 32 -5.14 20.13 5.73
CA GLY A 32 -5.97 20.70 4.67
C GLY A 32 -7.40 21.04 5.09
N HIS A 33 -7.90 20.44 6.18
CA HIS A 33 -9.30 20.52 6.59
C HIS A 33 -9.45 20.87 8.07
N PRO A 34 -9.17 22.12 8.48
CA PRO A 34 -9.26 22.54 9.87
C PRO A 34 -10.69 22.48 10.44
N GLU A 35 -11.70 22.43 9.60
CA GLU A 35 -13.10 22.24 9.98
C GLU A 35 -13.43 20.80 10.43
N VAL A 36 -12.47 19.86 10.26
CA VAL A 36 -12.60 18.45 10.67
C VAL A 36 -11.87 18.23 11.98
N GLU A 37 -12.59 17.93 13.03
CA GLU A 37 -12.02 17.47 14.30
C GLU A 37 -11.81 15.95 14.24
N LEU A 38 -10.56 15.52 14.15
CA LEU A 38 -10.21 14.11 14.19
C LEU A 38 -10.04 13.62 15.62
N GLN A 39 -10.71 12.49 15.93
CA GLN A 39 -10.51 11.70 17.14
C GLN A 39 -10.06 10.30 16.71
N LEU A 40 -9.04 9.76 17.35
CA LEU A 40 -8.42 8.49 16.94
C LEU A 40 -8.65 7.41 17.98
N ALA A 41 -9.26 6.30 17.62
CA ALA A 41 -9.32 5.09 18.44
C ALA A 41 -8.12 4.20 18.09
N VAL A 42 -7.14 4.11 19.00
CA VAL A 42 -5.80 3.54 18.72
C VAL A 42 -5.40 2.49 19.74
N LEU A 43 -4.46 1.62 19.35
CA LEU A 43 -3.72 0.77 20.28
C LEU A 43 -2.62 1.58 20.99
N ARG A 44 -2.22 1.18 22.20
CA ARG A 44 -1.14 1.86 22.94
C ARG A 44 0.16 2.06 22.15
N PRO A 45 0.67 1.08 21.35
CA PRO A 45 1.90 1.26 20.57
C PRO A 45 1.81 2.36 19.50
N PHE A 46 0.60 2.75 19.06
CA PHE A 46 0.41 3.82 18.09
C PHE A 46 0.97 5.15 18.58
N LEU A 47 0.84 5.47 19.86
CA LEU A 47 1.28 6.74 20.44
C LEU A 47 2.79 6.97 20.29
N THR A 48 3.57 5.90 20.38
CA THR A 48 5.03 5.95 20.23
C THR A 48 5.44 5.92 18.75
N ALA A 49 4.69 5.18 17.92
CA ALA A 49 5.01 5.05 16.50
C ALA A 49 4.64 6.31 15.69
N HIS A 50 3.57 7.01 16.09
CA HIS A 50 3.05 8.20 15.41
C HIS A 50 2.82 9.36 16.40
N PRO A 51 3.89 9.89 17.04
CA PRO A 51 3.77 10.90 18.11
C PRO A 51 3.18 12.23 17.62
N ASP A 52 3.36 12.57 16.36
CA ASP A 52 2.80 13.76 15.72
C ASP A 52 1.26 13.69 15.64
N LEU A 53 0.70 12.56 15.20
CA LEU A 53 -0.75 12.34 15.20
C LEU A 53 -1.32 12.27 16.64
N ALA A 54 -0.58 11.63 17.54
CA ALA A 54 -0.97 11.54 18.95
C ALA A 54 -1.02 12.90 19.64
N ALA A 55 -0.14 13.83 19.25
CA ALA A 55 -0.13 15.20 19.77
C ALA A 55 -1.19 16.10 19.11
N SER A 56 -1.54 15.84 17.86
CA SER A 56 -2.46 16.68 17.08
C SER A 56 -3.94 16.26 17.21
N CYS A 57 -4.22 15.04 17.66
CA CYS A 57 -5.56 14.48 17.76
C CYS A 57 -5.89 14.02 19.18
N ARG A 58 -7.16 14.10 19.55
CA ARG A 58 -7.64 13.38 20.73
C ARG A 58 -7.56 11.87 20.48
N CYS A 59 -6.75 11.16 21.27
CA CYS A 59 -6.58 9.72 21.18
C CYS A 59 -7.37 8.98 22.26
N GLU A 60 -8.24 8.09 21.83
CA GLU A 60 -8.92 7.10 22.66
C GLU A 60 -8.09 5.82 22.63
N VAL A 61 -7.39 5.55 23.72
CA VAL A 61 -6.38 4.49 23.76
C VAL A 61 -6.98 3.19 24.24
N LEU A 62 -6.93 2.15 23.39
CA LEU A 62 -7.18 0.78 23.79
C LEU A 62 -5.86 0.19 24.33
N ASP A 63 -5.84 -0.18 25.60
CA ASP A 63 -4.66 -0.68 26.28
C ASP A 63 -4.34 -2.14 25.92
N LEU A 64 -4.03 -2.34 24.65
CA LEU A 64 -3.58 -3.61 24.07
C LEU A 64 -2.32 -3.38 23.24
N SER A 65 -1.42 -4.36 23.25
CA SER A 65 -0.23 -4.37 22.37
C SER A 65 -0.56 -4.65 20.91
N GLY A 66 -1.74 -5.23 20.66
CA GLY A 66 -2.14 -5.67 19.33
C GLY A 66 -1.63 -7.06 18.93
N ALA A 67 -0.85 -7.74 19.74
CA ALA A 67 -0.31 -9.07 19.44
C ALA A 67 -1.42 -10.12 19.21
N THR A 68 -2.49 -10.07 20.00
CA THR A 68 -3.60 -11.02 19.93
C THR A 68 -4.75 -10.48 19.09
N LYS A 69 -4.93 -11.03 17.87
CA LYS A 69 -6.01 -10.62 16.94
C LYS A 69 -7.42 -10.77 17.53
N VAL A 70 -7.66 -11.88 18.25
CA VAL A 70 -8.98 -12.15 18.86
C VAL A 70 -9.31 -11.09 19.90
N ALA A 71 -8.38 -10.71 20.77
CA ALA A 71 -8.59 -9.66 21.76
C ALA A 71 -8.94 -8.31 21.12
N ARG A 72 -8.29 -7.95 20.01
CA ARG A 72 -8.59 -6.73 19.25
C ARG A 72 -10.01 -6.76 18.68
N VAL A 73 -10.38 -7.86 18.02
CA VAL A 73 -11.73 -8.02 17.42
C VAL A 73 -12.81 -7.93 18.51
N LEU A 74 -12.61 -8.57 19.67
CA LEU A 74 -13.55 -8.48 20.80
C LEU A 74 -13.63 -7.04 21.38
N ALA A 75 -12.49 -6.37 21.51
CA ALA A 75 -12.45 -5.00 21.98
C ALA A 75 -13.15 -4.03 21.00
N GLU A 76 -13.03 -4.24 19.71
CA GLU A 76 -13.80 -3.47 18.72
C GLU A 76 -15.32 -3.64 18.90
N GLN A 77 -15.77 -4.86 19.24
CA GLN A 77 -17.21 -5.13 19.46
C GLN A 77 -17.77 -4.46 20.74
N THR A 78 -16.94 -4.25 21.75
CA THR A 78 -17.36 -3.80 23.07
C THR A 78 -16.86 -2.39 23.40
N TRP A 79 -15.54 -2.23 23.51
CA TRP A 79 -14.89 -0.99 23.91
C TRP A 79 -15.14 0.14 22.88
N LEU A 80 -14.94 -0.12 21.58
CA LEU A 80 -15.15 0.90 20.57
C LEU A 80 -16.63 1.34 20.50
N ALA A 81 -17.56 0.38 20.57
CA ALA A 81 -18.99 0.71 20.58
C ALA A 81 -19.40 1.55 21.80
N ARG A 82 -18.81 1.28 22.98
CA ARG A 82 -18.99 2.09 24.18
C ARG A 82 -18.41 3.49 23.99
N ARG A 83 -17.14 3.60 23.56
CA ARG A 83 -16.48 4.91 23.35
C ARG A 83 -17.22 5.76 22.32
N THR A 84 -17.72 5.16 21.23
CA THR A 84 -18.52 5.87 20.24
C THR A 84 -19.78 6.48 20.85
N ARG A 85 -20.48 5.75 21.75
CA ARG A 85 -21.66 6.30 22.44
C ARG A 85 -21.33 7.45 23.40
N GLU A 86 -20.19 7.35 24.09
CA GLU A 86 -19.71 8.39 25.03
C GLU A 86 -19.28 9.66 24.27
N LEU A 87 -18.51 9.52 23.19
CA LEU A 87 -17.95 10.62 22.42
C LEU A 87 -18.98 11.30 21.50
N ARG A 88 -19.98 10.56 21.04
CA ARG A 88 -21.02 11.03 20.10
C ARG A 88 -20.41 11.76 18.90
N PRO A 89 -19.48 11.13 18.14
CA PRO A 89 -18.95 11.74 16.92
C PRO A 89 -20.06 11.88 15.87
N ASP A 90 -19.91 12.80 14.92
CA ASP A 90 -20.86 12.95 13.83
C ASP A 90 -20.83 11.70 12.92
N LEU A 91 -19.63 11.06 12.80
CA LEU A 91 -19.48 9.79 12.10
C LEU A 91 -18.28 9.00 12.64
N VAL A 92 -18.28 7.67 12.43
CA VAL A 92 -17.14 6.78 12.66
C VAL A 92 -16.56 6.33 11.33
N HIS A 93 -15.26 6.54 11.11
CA HIS A 93 -14.54 6.03 9.96
C HIS A 93 -13.75 4.77 10.34
N HIS A 94 -14.06 3.63 9.72
CA HIS A 94 -13.36 2.36 9.92
C HIS A 94 -12.29 2.18 8.85
N ALA A 95 -11.03 2.46 9.18
CA ALA A 95 -9.94 2.41 8.20
C ALA A 95 -9.38 1.00 7.92
N GLY A 96 -9.88 -0.04 8.58
CA GLY A 96 -9.34 -1.42 8.51
C GLY A 96 -10.15 -2.42 7.69
N GLY A 97 -11.10 -2.00 6.88
CA GLY A 97 -11.88 -2.88 6.00
C GLY A 97 -13.06 -3.60 6.67
N VAL A 98 -13.14 -3.61 7.99
CA VAL A 98 -14.19 -4.32 8.76
C VAL A 98 -14.82 -3.39 9.77
N VAL A 99 -16.14 -3.49 9.88
CA VAL A 99 -16.96 -2.75 10.86
C VAL A 99 -17.43 -3.73 11.93
N PRO A 100 -17.39 -3.36 13.24
CA PRO A 100 -17.97 -4.15 14.32
C PRO A 100 -19.43 -4.50 14.07
N LEU A 101 -19.90 -5.61 14.64
CA LEU A 101 -21.31 -6.02 14.55
C LEU A 101 -22.25 -4.97 15.16
N ARG A 102 -21.81 -4.37 16.26
CA ARG A 102 -22.51 -3.29 16.92
C ARG A 102 -21.77 -1.97 16.66
N HIS A 103 -22.30 -1.19 15.75
CA HIS A 103 -21.75 0.13 15.40
C HIS A 103 -22.85 1.20 15.66
N PRO A 104 -22.71 2.01 16.70
CA PRO A 104 -23.62 3.14 16.90
C PRO A 104 -23.30 4.27 15.94
N GLY A 105 -24.34 4.88 15.37
CA GLY A 105 -24.22 6.08 14.54
C GLY A 105 -23.90 5.82 13.06
N ARG A 106 -23.61 6.93 12.36
CA ARG A 106 -23.24 6.95 10.94
C ARG A 106 -21.81 6.45 10.78
N LEU A 107 -21.52 5.73 9.69
CA LEU A 107 -20.19 5.18 9.46
C LEU A 107 -19.77 5.24 7.99
N SER A 108 -18.47 5.42 7.81
CA SER A 108 -17.75 5.21 6.55
C SER A 108 -16.67 4.14 6.73
N LEU A 109 -16.21 3.57 5.63
CA LEU A 109 -15.31 2.43 5.63
C LEU A 109 -14.23 2.61 4.56
N THR A 110 -12.96 2.34 4.87
CA THR A 110 -11.93 2.15 3.86
C THR A 110 -11.69 0.66 3.63
N ILE A 111 -11.76 0.21 2.38
CA ILE A 111 -11.36 -1.12 1.95
C ILE A 111 -10.11 -0.97 1.08
N HIS A 112 -8.97 -1.42 1.61
CA HIS A 112 -7.66 -1.29 0.95
C HIS A 112 -7.54 -2.21 -0.27
N ASP A 113 -8.09 -3.42 -0.17
CA ASP A 113 -8.20 -4.41 -1.25
C ASP A 113 -9.26 -5.46 -0.93
N LEU A 114 -9.53 -6.31 -1.90
CA LEU A 114 -10.42 -7.47 -1.75
C LEU A 114 -9.69 -8.80 -1.95
N GLN A 115 -8.37 -8.81 -1.74
CA GLN A 115 -7.54 -10.01 -1.83
C GLN A 115 -8.12 -11.23 -1.07
N PRO A 116 -8.71 -11.08 0.14
CA PRO A 116 -9.31 -12.23 0.82
C PRO A 116 -10.46 -12.90 0.08
N LEU A 117 -11.08 -12.20 -0.88
CA LEU A 117 -12.15 -12.71 -1.71
C LEU A 117 -11.65 -13.18 -3.08
N ASP A 118 -10.66 -12.47 -3.64
CA ASP A 118 -10.09 -12.78 -4.96
C ASP A 118 -9.07 -13.92 -4.92
N LEU A 119 -8.29 -14.01 -3.85
CA LEU A 119 -7.21 -14.99 -3.64
C LEU A 119 -7.39 -15.70 -2.29
N PRO A 120 -8.52 -16.40 -2.09
CA PRO A 120 -8.87 -17.01 -0.81
C PRO A 120 -7.87 -18.08 -0.33
N GLU A 121 -7.12 -18.69 -1.24
CA GLU A 121 -6.06 -19.67 -0.97
C GLU A 121 -4.90 -19.07 -0.16
N ASN A 122 -4.69 -17.77 -0.22
CA ASN A 122 -3.66 -17.07 0.56
C ASN A 122 -4.02 -16.95 2.05
N PHE A 123 -5.21 -17.39 2.44
CA PHE A 123 -5.74 -17.24 3.80
C PHE A 123 -6.19 -18.57 4.39
N GLY A 124 -5.85 -18.80 5.66
CA GLY A 124 -6.36 -19.96 6.39
C GLY A 124 -7.90 -19.94 6.50
N ARG A 125 -8.51 -21.12 6.55
CA ARG A 125 -9.98 -21.34 6.51
C ARG A 125 -10.78 -20.40 7.42
N VAL A 126 -10.39 -20.29 8.70
CA VAL A 126 -11.08 -19.44 9.69
C VAL A 126 -11.02 -17.96 9.29
N LYS A 127 -9.82 -17.46 8.94
CA LYS A 127 -9.65 -16.07 8.52
C LYS A 127 -10.42 -15.78 7.24
N ARG A 128 -10.40 -16.69 6.28
CA ARG A 128 -11.12 -16.57 5.00
C ARG A 128 -12.63 -16.45 5.23
N THR A 129 -13.23 -17.35 6.03
CA THR A 129 -14.66 -17.32 6.34
C THR A 129 -15.04 -16.04 7.06
N TYR A 130 -14.27 -15.64 8.06
CA TYR A 130 -14.47 -14.39 8.80
C TYR A 130 -14.46 -13.18 7.85
N LEU A 131 -13.39 -13.03 7.05
CA LEU A 131 -13.26 -11.87 6.16
C LEU A 131 -14.33 -11.86 5.06
N ARG A 132 -14.67 -13.02 4.48
CA ARG A 132 -15.74 -13.12 3.48
C ARG A 132 -17.07 -12.61 4.02
N THR A 133 -17.44 -13.01 5.24
CA THR A 133 -18.69 -12.59 5.87
C THR A 133 -18.63 -11.12 6.29
N MET A 134 -17.54 -10.72 6.95
CA MET A 134 -17.44 -9.39 7.55
C MET A 134 -17.24 -8.30 6.51
N LEU A 135 -16.44 -8.49 5.46
CA LEU A 135 -16.25 -7.50 4.40
C LEU A 135 -17.57 -7.16 3.70
N GLY A 136 -18.33 -8.20 3.30
CA GLY A 136 -19.61 -8.00 2.63
C GLY A 136 -20.65 -7.29 3.51
N ARG A 137 -20.71 -7.67 4.80
CA ARG A 137 -21.58 -7.00 5.77
C ARG A 137 -21.15 -5.55 6.00
N SER A 138 -19.86 -5.33 6.21
CA SER A 138 -19.29 -3.99 6.50
C SER A 138 -19.51 -3.03 5.33
N ALA A 139 -19.25 -3.48 4.10
CA ALA A 139 -19.44 -2.66 2.91
C ALA A 139 -20.93 -2.30 2.69
N ARG A 140 -21.85 -3.20 3.01
CA ARG A 140 -23.30 -2.89 2.91
C ARG A 140 -23.80 -1.97 4.02
N ALA A 141 -23.21 -2.05 5.22
CA ALA A 141 -23.58 -1.21 6.36
C ALA A 141 -23.06 0.23 6.25
N ALA A 142 -21.96 0.44 5.51
CA ALA A 142 -21.35 1.75 5.40
C ALA A 142 -22.16 2.70 4.52
N GLY A 143 -22.36 3.94 4.96
CA GLY A 143 -22.93 5.02 4.17
C GLY A 143 -21.99 5.44 3.01
N ALA A 144 -20.67 5.38 3.25
CA ALA A 144 -19.65 5.53 2.20
C ALA A 144 -18.54 4.51 2.35
N VAL A 145 -18.04 3.99 1.21
CA VAL A 145 -16.90 3.08 1.14
C VAL A 145 -15.80 3.73 0.31
N CYS A 146 -14.68 4.05 0.97
CA CYS A 146 -13.48 4.54 0.32
C CYS A 146 -12.63 3.36 -0.18
N VAL A 147 -12.16 3.44 -1.40
CA VAL A 147 -11.27 2.45 -2.01
C VAL A 147 -10.11 3.17 -2.74
N PRO A 148 -8.89 2.60 -2.78
CA PRO A 148 -7.73 3.31 -3.29
C PRO A 148 -7.65 3.38 -4.83
N SER A 149 -8.45 2.60 -5.56
CA SER A 149 -8.38 2.51 -7.02
C SER A 149 -9.72 2.14 -7.64
N ARG A 150 -9.86 2.44 -8.94
CA ARG A 150 -11.00 1.98 -9.75
C ARG A 150 -11.03 0.46 -9.87
N PHE A 151 -9.86 -0.18 -9.89
CA PHE A 151 -9.75 -1.64 -9.82
C PHE A 151 -10.44 -2.16 -8.57
N THR A 152 -10.10 -1.64 -7.37
CA THR A 152 -10.73 -2.08 -6.12
C THR A 152 -12.23 -1.76 -6.09
N ALA A 153 -12.66 -0.61 -6.64
CA ALA A 153 -14.08 -0.27 -6.78
C ALA A 153 -14.81 -1.29 -7.68
N GLY A 154 -14.20 -1.67 -8.80
CA GLY A 154 -14.73 -2.71 -9.71
C GLY A 154 -14.86 -4.06 -9.02
N ARG A 155 -13.84 -4.47 -8.24
CA ARG A 155 -13.88 -5.73 -7.46
C ARG A 155 -14.96 -5.69 -6.37
N LEU A 156 -15.09 -4.54 -5.68
CA LEU A 156 -16.13 -4.33 -4.67
C LEU A 156 -17.54 -4.55 -5.26
N ARG A 157 -17.78 -3.95 -6.43
CA ARG A 157 -19.04 -4.11 -7.16
C ARG A 157 -19.27 -5.56 -7.60
N ALA A 158 -18.26 -6.18 -8.19
CA ALA A 158 -18.37 -7.55 -8.74
C ALA A 158 -18.56 -8.60 -7.63
N LEU A 159 -17.85 -8.50 -6.51
CA LEU A 159 -17.83 -9.52 -5.46
C LEU A 159 -18.90 -9.32 -4.39
N LEU A 160 -19.26 -8.07 -4.09
CA LEU A 160 -20.13 -7.73 -2.96
C LEU A 160 -21.42 -7.01 -3.37
N GLY A 161 -21.58 -6.66 -4.65
CA GLY A 161 -22.73 -5.91 -5.16
C GLY A 161 -22.80 -4.47 -4.62
N VAL A 162 -21.69 -3.92 -4.10
CA VAL A 162 -21.64 -2.56 -3.56
C VAL A 162 -21.01 -1.63 -4.60
N GLY A 163 -21.73 -0.59 -4.96
CA GLY A 163 -21.31 0.37 -6.00
C GLY A 163 -22.16 1.65 -5.95
N GLY A 164 -22.10 2.43 -7.02
CA GLY A 164 -22.83 3.69 -7.15
C GLY A 164 -22.24 4.80 -6.29
N GLU A 165 -23.06 5.75 -5.88
CA GLU A 165 -22.65 6.97 -5.16
C GLU A 165 -21.99 6.73 -3.81
N ARG A 166 -22.20 5.56 -3.21
CA ARG A 166 -21.58 5.19 -1.94
C ARG A 166 -20.10 4.79 -2.05
N VAL A 167 -19.59 4.53 -3.25
CA VAL A 167 -18.20 4.12 -3.46
C VAL A 167 -17.37 5.29 -3.93
N HIS A 168 -16.44 5.71 -3.09
CA HIS A 168 -15.53 6.81 -3.36
C HIS A 168 -14.15 6.26 -3.66
N VAL A 169 -13.63 6.52 -4.87
CA VAL A 169 -12.24 6.24 -5.20
C VAL A 169 -11.38 7.35 -4.60
N VAL A 170 -10.61 6.98 -3.59
CA VAL A 170 -9.72 7.87 -2.82
C VAL A 170 -8.30 7.34 -2.98
N PRO A 171 -7.58 7.73 -4.03
CA PRO A 171 -6.23 7.25 -4.27
C PRO A 171 -5.29 7.62 -3.13
N TRP A 172 -4.39 6.71 -2.80
CA TRP A 172 -3.35 7.02 -1.84
C TRP A 172 -2.27 7.89 -2.45
N SER A 173 -1.63 8.68 -1.62
CA SER A 173 -0.41 9.40 -1.95
C SER A 173 0.81 8.64 -1.44
N ALA A 174 1.97 8.90 -2.06
CA ALA A 174 3.24 8.53 -1.48
C ALA A 174 3.90 9.76 -0.85
N PRO A 175 4.55 9.61 0.31
CA PRO A 175 5.27 10.71 0.92
C PRO A 175 6.40 11.14 -0.03
N ARG A 176 6.45 12.45 -0.28
CA ARG A 176 7.60 13.02 -1.00
C ARG A 176 8.86 12.80 -0.16
N PRO A 177 9.97 12.41 -0.78
CA PRO A 177 11.24 12.41 -0.09
C PRO A 177 11.48 13.83 0.47
N PRO A 178 12.14 13.98 1.64
CA PRO A 178 12.59 15.28 2.09
C PRO A 178 13.37 15.91 0.95
N ALA A 179 13.19 17.24 0.75
CA ALA A 179 13.87 17.99 -0.29
C ALA A 179 15.36 17.65 -0.22
N ARG A 180 15.81 16.80 -1.10
CA ARG A 180 17.21 16.53 -1.32
C ARG A 180 17.68 17.63 -2.26
N GLU A 181 18.80 18.24 -1.99
CA GLU A 181 19.59 18.82 -3.07
C GLU A 181 19.61 17.81 -4.21
N PRO A 182 19.48 18.24 -5.50
CA PRO A 182 19.42 17.32 -6.60
C PRO A 182 20.59 16.34 -6.43
N ALA A 183 20.27 15.17 -5.90
CA ALA A 183 21.24 14.11 -5.83
C ALA A 183 21.58 13.86 -7.30
N VAL A 184 22.80 14.24 -7.68
CA VAL A 184 23.45 13.61 -8.80
C VAL A 184 23.11 12.13 -8.65
N PRO A 185 22.51 11.47 -9.66
CA PRO A 185 22.23 10.06 -9.57
C PRO A 185 23.54 9.37 -9.16
N VAL A 186 23.68 9.05 -7.87
CA VAL A 186 24.74 8.19 -7.38
C VAL A 186 24.28 6.79 -7.67
N GLY A 187 24.15 6.50 -8.95
CA GLY A 187 23.53 5.27 -9.35
C GLY A 187 24.03 4.72 -10.66
N ASP A 188 25.06 5.28 -11.19
CA ASP A 188 25.82 4.66 -12.27
C ASP A 188 27.31 4.71 -11.93
N ALA A 189 27.73 3.87 -11.01
CA ALA A 189 28.97 3.17 -11.33
C ALA A 189 28.65 2.41 -12.61
N PRO A 190 29.18 2.83 -13.77
CA PRO A 190 28.85 2.20 -15.04
C PRO A 190 29.14 0.68 -14.90
N GLY A 191 28.11 -0.14 -14.97
CA GLY A 191 28.24 -1.59 -14.96
C GLY A 191 27.54 -2.36 -13.83
N ARG A 192 26.89 -1.74 -12.85
CA ARG A 192 26.21 -2.48 -11.75
C ARG A 192 24.77 -2.04 -11.50
N PRO A 193 23.83 -2.34 -12.40
CA PRO A 193 22.45 -1.92 -12.24
C PRO A 193 21.80 -2.54 -10.97
N LEU A 194 21.09 -1.73 -10.21
CA LEU A 194 20.33 -2.13 -9.02
C LEU A 194 18.85 -2.16 -9.33
N LEU A 195 18.24 -3.33 -9.25
CA LEU A 195 16.79 -3.51 -9.25
C LEU A 195 16.29 -3.59 -7.81
N LEU A 196 15.17 -2.91 -7.51
CA LEU A 196 14.61 -2.84 -6.17
C LEU A 196 13.16 -3.34 -6.17
N TYR A 197 12.80 -4.17 -5.19
CA TYR A 197 11.42 -4.55 -4.92
C TYR A 197 11.11 -4.60 -3.42
N PRO A 198 10.56 -3.53 -2.82
CA PRO A 198 10.18 -3.50 -1.41
C PRO A 198 8.83 -4.18 -1.20
N ALA A 199 8.86 -5.43 -0.73
CA ALA A 199 7.64 -6.20 -0.47
C ALA A 199 7.84 -7.30 0.58
N ILE A 200 6.75 -7.62 1.30
CA ILE A 200 6.65 -8.82 2.15
C ILE A 200 6.51 -10.04 1.23
N THR A 201 7.12 -11.18 1.56
CA THR A 201 7.11 -12.41 0.76
C THR A 201 5.76 -13.15 0.78
N TYR A 202 4.67 -12.43 0.48
CA TYR A 202 3.35 -13.04 0.26
C TYR A 202 3.27 -13.69 -1.14
N PRO A 203 2.43 -14.74 -1.33
CA PRO A 203 2.31 -15.43 -2.63
C PRO A 203 1.96 -14.49 -3.79
N HIS A 204 1.03 -13.57 -3.58
CA HIS A 204 0.60 -12.62 -4.60
C HIS A 204 1.67 -11.57 -4.97
N LYS A 205 2.72 -11.40 -4.14
CA LYS A 205 3.85 -10.51 -4.45
C LYS A 205 4.84 -11.10 -5.45
N ASN A 206 4.71 -12.37 -5.78
CA ASN A 206 5.35 -13.02 -6.92
C ASN A 206 6.89 -12.99 -6.97
N HIS A 207 7.53 -13.04 -5.81
CA HIS A 207 8.99 -13.00 -5.69
C HIS A 207 9.69 -14.12 -6.47
N LEU A 208 9.08 -15.31 -6.56
CA LEU A 208 9.71 -16.45 -7.23
C LEU A 208 9.85 -16.23 -8.75
N VAL A 209 8.81 -15.72 -9.41
CA VAL A 209 8.88 -15.34 -10.83
C VAL A 209 9.93 -14.26 -11.05
N LEU A 210 9.99 -13.25 -10.17
CA LEU A 210 11.02 -12.20 -10.25
C LEU A 210 12.43 -12.79 -10.15
N LEU A 211 12.65 -13.75 -9.25
CA LEU A 211 13.96 -14.40 -9.10
C LEU A 211 14.35 -15.23 -10.33
N GLU A 212 13.40 -15.93 -10.97
CA GLU A 212 13.66 -16.64 -12.21
C GLU A 212 14.00 -15.65 -13.35
N ALA A 213 13.21 -14.61 -13.52
CA ALA A 213 13.44 -13.58 -14.52
C ALA A 213 14.77 -12.83 -14.30
N PHE A 214 15.13 -12.59 -13.03
CA PHE A 214 16.41 -11.97 -12.69
C PHE A 214 17.59 -12.91 -12.95
N ALA A 215 17.44 -14.21 -12.77
CA ALA A 215 18.47 -15.19 -13.16
C ALA A 215 18.71 -15.19 -14.67
N ASP A 216 17.65 -15.05 -15.47
CA ASP A 216 17.78 -14.92 -16.93
C ASP A 216 18.44 -13.59 -17.33
N LEU A 217 18.05 -12.48 -16.71
CA LEU A 217 18.67 -11.16 -16.92
C LEU A 217 20.18 -11.19 -16.67
N ARG A 218 20.63 -11.89 -15.63
CA ARG A 218 22.04 -11.96 -15.27
C ARG A 218 22.94 -12.65 -16.32
N ARG A 219 22.38 -13.42 -17.24
CA ARG A 219 23.17 -13.98 -18.36
C ARG A 219 23.68 -12.87 -19.29
N GLU A 220 22.88 -11.80 -19.44
CA GLU A 220 23.23 -10.63 -20.26
C GLU A 220 23.91 -9.52 -19.43
N LEU A 221 23.53 -9.40 -18.15
CA LEU A 221 24.01 -8.38 -17.22
C LEU A 221 24.57 -9.05 -15.94
N PRO A 222 25.77 -9.66 -15.99
CA PRO A 222 26.31 -10.46 -14.88
C PRO A 222 26.46 -9.69 -13.55
N ASP A 223 26.71 -8.38 -13.62
CA ASP A 223 26.91 -7.51 -12.46
C ASP A 223 25.62 -6.94 -11.89
N ALA A 224 24.45 -7.24 -12.48
CA ALA A 224 23.17 -6.78 -11.98
C ALA A 224 22.92 -7.27 -10.54
N ARG A 225 22.29 -6.41 -9.75
CA ARG A 225 21.91 -6.67 -8.35
C ARG A 225 20.41 -6.53 -8.18
N LEU A 226 19.84 -7.35 -7.30
CA LEU A 226 18.42 -7.27 -6.90
C LEU A 226 18.34 -7.14 -5.38
N VAL A 227 17.67 -6.10 -4.89
CA VAL A 227 17.44 -5.90 -3.44
C VAL A 227 15.96 -6.00 -3.14
N LEU A 228 15.63 -6.87 -2.19
CA LEU A 228 14.27 -7.24 -1.79
C LEU A 228 14.02 -6.86 -0.33
N PRO A 229 13.91 -5.58 0.05
CA PRO A 229 13.59 -5.19 1.42
C PRO A 229 12.11 -5.51 1.73
N GLY A 230 11.83 -5.88 2.97
CA GLY A 230 10.47 -6.17 3.43
C GLY A 230 10.45 -7.29 4.46
N GLY A 231 9.36 -7.36 5.22
CA GLY A 231 9.18 -8.38 6.24
C GLY A 231 9.06 -9.80 5.68
N PRO A 232 9.27 -10.83 6.50
CA PRO A 232 9.02 -12.21 6.11
C PRO A 232 7.53 -12.47 5.94
N GLY A 233 7.18 -13.25 4.94
CA GLY A 233 5.83 -13.77 4.67
C GLY A 233 5.84 -15.28 4.48
N PRO A 234 4.72 -15.88 4.07
CA PRO A 234 4.60 -17.33 3.91
C PRO A 234 5.60 -17.98 2.94
N LEU A 235 6.09 -17.22 1.94
CA LEU A 235 7.07 -17.73 0.97
C LEU A 235 8.53 -17.44 1.35
N GLU A 236 8.82 -16.91 2.54
CA GLU A 236 10.17 -16.48 2.91
C GLU A 236 11.21 -17.60 2.75
N SER A 237 10.92 -18.82 3.20
CA SER A 237 11.84 -19.96 3.06
C SER A 237 12.11 -20.32 1.62
N GLN A 238 11.08 -20.35 0.77
CA GLN A 238 11.22 -20.66 -0.66
C GLN A 238 12.02 -19.57 -1.39
N VAL A 239 11.79 -18.31 -1.09
CA VAL A 239 12.55 -17.18 -1.63
C VAL A 239 14.02 -17.31 -1.25
N ARG A 240 14.34 -17.55 0.03
CA ARG A 240 15.74 -17.75 0.47
C ARG A 240 16.41 -18.96 -0.17
N THR A 241 15.69 -20.07 -0.30
CA THR A 241 16.20 -21.26 -0.99
C THR A 241 16.51 -20.95 -2.45
N ARG A 242 15.67 -20.21 -3.15
CA ARG A 242 15.92 -19.82 -4.54
C ARG A 242 17.10 -18.87 -4.68
N MET A 243 17.24 -17.89 -3.77
CA MET A 243 18.36 -16.96 -3.74
C MET A 243 19.73 -17.65 -3.52
N ALA A 244 19.74 -18.75 -2.78
CA ALA A 244 20.97 -19.48 -2.46
C ALA A 244 21.51 -20.33 -3.64
N ARG A 245 20.77 -20.47 -4.74
CA ARG A 245 21.23 -21.18 -5.92
C ARG A 245 22.39 -20.44 -6.58
N HIS A 246 23.30 -21.20 -7.20
CA HIS A 246 24.54 -20.70 -7.79
C HIS A 246 24.34 -19.51 -8.74
N ASP A 247 23.25 -19.51 -9.52
CA ASP A 247 22.92 -18.47 -10.48
C ASP A 247 22.52 -17.12 -9.86
N LEU A 248 22.14 -17.08 -8.57
CA LEU A 248 21.69 -15.88 -7.84
C LEU A 248 22.57 -15.53 -6.62
N ALA A 249 23.37 -16.48 -6.15
CA ALA A 249 24.17 -16.30 -4.93
C ALA A 249 25.09 -15.08 -5.03
N GLY A 250 25.04 -14.20 -4.02
CA GLY A 250 25.79 -12.95 -3.98
C GLY A 250 25.25 -11.78 -4.81
N HIS A 251 24.19 -11.99 -5.62
CA HIS A 251 23.57 -10.95 -6.46
C HIS A 251 22.17 -10.51 -6.01
N VAL A 252 21.55 -11.30 -5.15
CA VAL A 252 20.25 -10.97 -4.54
C VAL A 252 20.42 -10.73 -3.05
N GLU A 253 20.00 -9.56 -2.58
CA GLU A 253 20.02 -9.19 -1.17
C GLU A 253 18.60 -9.21 -0.61
N ARG A 254 18.40 -9.87 0.55
CA ARG A 254 17.15 -9.90 1.30
C ARG A 254 17.40 -9.39 2.72
N PRO A 255 17.47 -8.05 2.93
CA PRO A 255 17.85 -7.47 4.23
C PRO A 255 16.75 -7.58 5.29
N GLY A 256 15.56 -8.08 4.91
CA GLY A 256 14.39 -8.01 5.77
C GLY A 256 13.79 -6.61 5.80
N ARG A 257 13.10 -6.28 6.87
CA ARG A 257 12.54 -4.93 7.07
C ARG A 257 13.68 -3.96 7.38
N VAL A 258 13.75 -2.87 6.64
CA VAL A 258 14.77 -1.83 6.81
C VAL A 258 14.16 -0.54 7.36
N PRO A 259 14.93 0.27 8.12
CA PRO A 259 14.50 1.60 8.52
C PRO A 259 14.24 2.50 7.32
N ARG A 260 13.34 3.48 7.47
CA ARG A 260 12.95 4.42 6.41
C ARG A 260 14.16 5.06 5.71
N ARG A 261 15.14 5.54 6.48
CA ARG A 261 16.37 6.12 5.91
C ARG A 261 17.11 5.16 4.96
N ARG A 262 17.17 3.86 5.30
CA ARG A 262 17.82 2.85 4.43
C ARG A 262 16.98 2.59 3.18
N LEU A 263 15.66 2.57 3.31
CA LEU A 263 14.76 2.42 2.16
C LEU A 263 14.89 3.59 1.18
N GLU A 264 14.96 4.83 1.69
CA GLU A 264 15.21 6.02 0.85
C GLU A 264 16.55 5.93 0.10
N ALA A 265 17.60 5.47 0.77
CA ALA A 265 18.91 5.25 0.11
C ALA A 265 18.80 4.18 -1.00
N LEU A 266 18.06 3.08 -0.76
CA LEU A 266 17.85 2.04 -1.77
C LEU A 266 17.06 2.56 -2.99
N TYR A 267 16.05 3.39 -2.78
CA TYR A 267 15.36 4.05 -3.90
C TYR A 267 16.30 4.99 -4.67
N ALA A 268 17.16 5.74 -3.96
CA ALA A 268 18.09 6.66 -4.60
C ALA A 268 19.16 5.95 -5.44
N ASP A 269 19.56 4.74 -5.04
CA ASP A 269 20.55 3.91 -5.74
C ASP A 269 19.91 3.03 -6.83
N ALA A 270 18.58 2.91 -6.85
CA ALA A 270 17.89 1.99 -7.76
C ALA A 270 17.93 2.47 -9.22
N THR A 271 18.35 1.59 -10.10
CA THR A 271 18.22 1.76 -11.55
C THR A 271 16.74 1.69 -11.96
N ALA A 272 16.01 0.74 -11.38
CA ALA A 272 14.55 0.64 -11.53
C ALA A 272 13.92 -0.09 -10.33
N VAL A 273 12.63 0.17 -10.11
CA VAL A 273 11.79 -0.62 -9.20
C VAL A 273 10.95 -1.59 -10.02
N VAL A 274 10.92 -2.86 -9.61
CA VAL A 274 10.15 -3.92 -10.28
C VAL A 274 9.04 -4.41 -9.37
N VAL A 275 7.79 -4.44 -9.85
CA VAL A 275 6.62 -4.81 -9.05
C VAL A 275 5.84 -5.94 -9.74
N PRO A 276 6.26 -7.21 -9.57
CA PRO A 276 5.71 -8.36 -10.28
C PRO A 276 4.42 -8.90 -9.66
N SER A 277 3.79 -8.14 -8.78
CA SER A 277 2.64 -8.58 -7.99
C SER A 277 1.47 -9.04 -8.88
N ARG A 278 0.91 -10.21 -8.58
CA ARG A 278 -0.33 -10.72 -9.20
C ARG A 278 -1.58 -9.98 -8.75
N TYR A 279 -1.48 -9.27 -7.65
CA TYR A 279 -2.60 -8.53 -7.07
C TYR A 279 -2.09 -7.35 -6.25
N GLU A 280 -2.63 -6.16 -6.54
CA GLU A 280 -2.43 -4.93 -5.77
C GLU A 280 -3.74 -4.16 -5.72
N GLY A 281 -4.13 -3.71 -4.52
CA GLY A 281 -5.26 -2.79 -4.36
C GLY A 281 -4.95 -1.37 -4.85
N PHE A 282 -3.64 -1.01 -4.85
CA PHE A 282 -3.15 0.26 -5.36
C PHE A 282 -1.76 0.12 -6.01
N GLY A 283 -0.71 -0.22 -5.25
CA GLY A 283 0.65 -0.35 -5.78
C GLY A 283 1.59 0.74 -5.28
N LEU A 284 1.58 0.97 -3.96
CA LEU A 284 2.45 1.98 -3.31
C LEU A 284 3.92 1.90 -3.75
N PRO A 285 4.57 0.72 -3.89
CA PRO A 285 5.96 0.68 -4.32
C PRO A 285 6.22 1.31 -5.69
N ALA A 286 5.28 1.17 -6.63
CA ALA A 286 5.39 1.81 -7.94
C ALA A 286 5.22 3.34 -7.81
N LEU A 287 4.23 3.79 -7.05
CA LEU A 287 4.03 5.23 -6.80
C LEU A 287 5.23 5.85 -6.07
N GLU A 288 5.76 5.17 -5.06
CA GLU A 288 6.94 5.62 -4.31
C GLU A 288 8.18 5.78 -5.20
N ALA A 289 8.37 4.85 -6.13
CA ALA A 289 9.44 4.94 -7.12
C ALA A 289 9.26 6.16 -8.04
N MET A 290 8.07 6.32 -8.62
CA MET A 290 7.76 7.45 -9.52
C MET A 290 7.93 8.81 -8.84
N VAL A 291 7.48 8.97 -7.59
CA VAL A 291 7.68 10.21 -6.81
C VAL A 291 9.16 10.54 -6.63
N ARG A 292 10.04 9.54 -6.62
CA ARG A 292 11.49 9.67 -6.45
C ARG A 292 12.26 9.74 -7.77
N GLY A 293 11.55 9.75 -8.90
CA GLY A 293 12.17 9.76 -10.22
C GLY A 293 12.88 8.44 -10.57
N VAL A 294 12.43 7.33 -10.01
CA VAL A 294 12.96 6.00 -10.32
C VAL A 294 12.04 5.32 -11.33
N PRO A 295 12.56 4.85 -12.46
CA PRO A 295 11.79 4.06 -13.42
C PRO A 295 11.14 2.84 -12.79
N VAL A 296 9.96 2.44 -13.28
CA VAL A 296 9.24 1.28 -12.74
C VAL A 296 8.92 0.26 -13.84
N VAL A 297 8.96 -1.02 -13.50
CA VAL A 297 8.43 -2.13 -14.30
C VAL A 297 7.36 -2.82 -13.46
N VAL A 298 6.13 -2.89 -13.96
CA VAL A 298 4.99 -3.38 -13.18
C VAL A 298 4.26 -4.53 -13.87
N ALA A 299 3.59 -5.34 -13.07
CA ALA A 299 2.70 -6.37 -13.61
C ALA A 299 1.44 -5.77 -14.23
N ALA A 300 0.93 -6.40 -15.29
CA ALA A 300 -0.39 -6.14 -15.87
C ALA A 300 -1.49 -6.73 -14.97
N ALA A 301 -1.50 -6.36 -13.68
CA ALA A 301 -2.39 -6.95 -12.69
C ALA A 301 -2.83 -5.95 -11.62
N GLY A 302 -4.04 -6.15 -11.10
CA GLY A 302 -4.57 -5.31 -10.03
C GLY A 302 -4.70 -3.85 -10.46
N ALA A 303 -4.40 -2.95 -9.55
CA ALA A 303 -4.39 -1.52 -9.79
C ALA A 303 -3.07 -0.98 -10.40
N LEU A 304 -2.06 -1.82 -10.62
CA LEU A 304 -0.75 -1.36 -11.10
C LEU A 304 -0.82 -0.60 -12.44
N PRO A 305 -1.54 -1.11 -13.48
CA PRO A 305 -1.69 -0.36 -14.72
C PRO A 305 -2.41 0.97 -14.53
N GLU A 306 -3.41 1.01 -13.62
CA GLU A 306 -4.12 2.26 -13.28
C GLU A 306 -3.18 3.27 -12.61
N VAL A 307 -2.29 2.84 -11.73
CA VAL A 307 -1.39 3.73 -10.99
C VAL A 307 -0.29 4.28 -11.89
N VAL A 308 0.39 3.43 -12.66
CA VAL A 308 1.46 3.91 -13.55
C VAL A 308 0.93 4.65 -14.76
N GLY A 309 -0.28 4.30 -15.24
CA GLY A 309 -0.90 4.94 -16.41
C GLY A 309 -0.28 4.50 -17.74
N GLU A 310 -0.91 4.90 -18.82
CA GLU A 310 -0.40 4.67 -20.16
C GLU A 310 0.68 5.71 -20.50
N GLY A 311 1.76 5.27 -21.14
CA GLY A 311 2.80 6.17 -21.64
C GLY A 311 3.71 6.78 -20.56
N ALA A 312 3.64 6.34 -19.32
CA ALA A 312 4.57 6.78 -18.28
C ALA A 312 6.02 6.31 -18.49
N GLY A 313 6.35 5.97 -19.74
CA GLY A 313 7.71 5.70 -20.18
C GLY A 313 8.33 4.41 -19.66
N CYS A 314 7.58 3.62 -18.92
CA CYS A 314 7.99 2.28 -18.55
C CYS A 314 7.68 1.29 -19.68
N PRO A 315 8.35 0.16 -19.75
CA PRO A 315 7.86 -0.94 -20.54
C PRO A 315 6.37 -1.16 -20.25
N ALA A 316 5.60 -1.54 -21.27
CA ALA A 316 4.20 -1.90 -21.07
C ALA A 316 4.07 -2.87 -19.87
N PRO A 317 2.99 -2.79 -19.07
CA PRO A 317 2.82 -3.70 -17.95
C PRO A 317 2.96 -5.17 -18.38
N VAL A 318 3.71 -5.94 -17.61
CA VAL A 318 4.13 -7.32 -17.95
C VAL A 318 3.14 -8.32 -17.39
N ALA A 319 2.81 -9.38 -18.14
CA ALA A 319 2.03 -10.50 -17.62
C ALA A 319 2.71 -11.08 -16.36
N PRO A 320 2.00 -11.23 -15.22
CA PRO A 320 2.62 -11.51 -13.92
C PRO A 320 3.49 -12.77 -13.89
N ASP A 321 3.16 -13.79 -14.70
CA ASP A 321 3.79 -15.11 -14.66
C ASP A 321 4.74 -15.37 -15.84
N ASP A 322 4.94 -14.39 -16.71
CA ASP A 322 5.82 -14.51 -17.88
C ASP A 322 7.27 -14.14 -17.52
N VAL A 323 8.06 -15.14 -17.12
CA VAL A 323 9.46 -14.98 -16.73
C VAL A 323 10.28 -14.32 -17.83
N THR A 324 10.07 -14.72 -19.09
CA THR A 324 10.82 -14.18 -20.24
C THR A 324 10.49 -12.71 -20.47
N ALA A 325 9.22 -12.35 -20.43
CA ALA A 325 8.80 -10.96 -20.57
C ALA A 325 9.33 -10.09 -19.42
N TRP A 326 9.38 -10.59 -18.19
CA TRP A 326 9.98 -9.88 -17.05
C TRP A 326 11.48 -9.66 -17.26
N SER A 327 12.22 -10.67 -17.70
CA SER A 327 13.64 -10.53 -18.01
C SER A 327 13.88 -9.47 -19.09
N ALA A 328 13.13 -9.53 -20.20
CA ALA A 328 13.21 -8.55 -21.27
C ALA A 328 12.84 -7.12 -20.82
N ALA A 329 11.80 -6.96 -20.01
CA ALA A 329 11.39 -5.65 -19.50
C ALA A 329 12.43 -5.06 -18.54
N MET A 330 13.04 -5.88 -17.67
CA MET A 330 14.14 -5.44 -16.81
C MET A 330 15.37 -5.05 -17.63
N GLN A 331 15.72 -5.82 -18.66
CA GLN A 331 16.81 -5.48 -19.58
C GLN A 331 16.56 -4.16 -20.29
N ALA A 332 15.34 -3.95 -20.80
CA ALA A 332 14.96 -2.73 -21.50
C ALA A 332 15.09 -1.48 -20.59
N VAL A 333 14.61 -1.53 -19.35
CA VAL A 333 14.69 -0.39 -18.44
C VAL A 333 16.12 -0.09 -17.97
N VAL A 334 16.94 -1.12 -17.80
CA VAL A 334 18.37 -0.98 -17.47
C VAL A 334 19.14 -0.40 -18.64
N GLY A 335 18.83 -0.82 -19.87
CA GLY A 335 19.49 -0.38 -21.10
C GLY A 335 19.05 0.99 -21.63
N LEU A 336 18.16 1.71 -20.93
CA LEU A 336 17.72 3.05 -21.35
C LEU A 336 18.90 4.02 -21.47
N GLY A 337 19.06 4.64 -22.63
CA GLY A 337 19.97 5.77 -22.81
C GLY A 337 19.55 6.98 -21.97
N ALA A 338 20.46 7.90 -21.69
CA ALA A 338 20.22 9.06 -20.81
C ALA A 338 18.99 9.89 -21.21
N SER A 339 18.76 10.11 -22.51
CA SER A 339 17.62 10.84 -23.02
C SER A 339 16.28 10.15 -22.72
N ASP A 340 16.20 8.85 -23.01
CA ASP A 340 14.97 8.10 -22.82
C ASP A 340 14.69 7.84 -21.34
N ARG A 341 15.73 7.59 -20.55
CA ARG A 341 15.62 7.53 -19.09
C ARG A 341 15.02 8.81 -18.52
N ARG A 342 15.46 9.98 -19.00
CA ARG A 342 14.91 11.28 -18.56
C ARG A 342 13.42 11.38 -18.87
N LYS A 343 13.00 11.02 -20.07
CA LYS A 343 11.58 11.03 -20.46
C LYS A 343 10.74 10.12 -19.57
N VAL A 344 11.24 8.91 -19.30
CA VAL A 344 10.59 7.94 -18.40
C VAL A 344 10.43 8.52 -17.00
N VAL A 345 11.47 9.12 -16.46
CA VAL A 345 11.46 9.73 -15.12
C VAL A 345 10.49 10.91 -15.07
N GLU A 346 10.54 11.83 -16.03
CA GLU A 346 9.65 13.00 -16.10
C GLU A 346 8.18 12.56 -16.20
N ALA A 347 7.86 11.60 -17.06
CA ALA A 347 6.51 11.06 -17.19
C ALA A 347 6.03 10.36 -15.89
N GLY A 348 6.91 9.62 -15.23
CA GLY A 348 6.63 8.98 -13.94
C GLY A 348 6.33 10.00 -12.84
N VAL A 349 7.16 11.06 -12.72
CA VAL A 349 6.97 12.14 -11.74
C VAL A 349 5.68 12.92 -12.02
N GLU A 350 5.39 13.26 -13.28
CA GLU A 350 4.14 13.91 -13.67
C GLU A 350 2.94 13.04 -13.29
N ARG A 351 3.00 11.74 -13.61
CA ARG A 351 1.95 10.79 -13.25
C ARG A 351 1.73 10.71 -11.75
N ALA A 352 2.82 10.60 -10.97
CA ALA A 352 2.78 10.58 -9.51
C ALA A 352 2.18 11.85 -8.92
N GLY A 353 2.34 12.99 -9.57
CA GLY A 353 1.75 14.28 -9.16
C GLY A 353 0.23 14.27 -9.09
N ARG A 354 -0.44 13.32 -9.76
CA ARG A 354 -1.90 13.14 -9.69
C ARG A 354 -2.36 12.48 -8.39
N PHE A 355 -1.44 11.94 -7.60
CA PHE A 355 -1.70 11.26 -6.33
C PHE A 355 -1.16 12.10 -5.16
N SER A 356 -1.80 13.24 -4.92
CA SER A 356 -1.36 14.19 -3.90
C SER A 356 -1.96 13.88 -2.52
N PRO A 357 -1.27 14.23 -1.42
CA PRO A 357 -1.82 14.14 -0.08
C PRO A 357 -3.13 14.94 0.08
N SER A 358 -3.20 16.15 -0.52
CA SER A 358 -4.43 16.96 -0.50
C SER A 358 -5.59 16.26 -1.21
N GLY A 359 -5.36 15.67 -2.40
CA GLY A 359 -6.39 14.91 -3.11
C GLY A 359 -6.90 13.70 -2.33
N THR A 360 -6.02 13.02 -1.57
CA THR A 360 -6.44 11.94 -0.65
C THR A 360 -7.30 12.48 0.48
N ALA A 361 -6.90 13.60 1.10
CA ALA A 361 -7.67 14.25 2.15
C ALA A 361 -9.04 14.73 1.65
N ASP A 362 -9.08 15.43 0.52
CA ASP A 362 -10.31 15.90 -0.11
C ASP A 362 -11.29 14.76 -0.39
N GLY A 363 -10.77 13.64 -0.92
CA GLY A 363 -11.56 12.45 -1.20
C GLY A 363 -12.15 11.82 0.06
N LEU A 364 -11.37 11.71 1.15
CA LEU A 364 -11.86 11.22 2.44
C LEU A 364 -12.95 12.14 3.02
N VAL A 365 -12.68 13.45 3.04
CA VAL A 365 -13.63 14.43 3.60
C VAL A 365 -14.91 14.49 2.76
N ALA A 366 -14.82 14.36 1.43
CA ALA A 366 -15.99 14.26 0.57
C ALA A 366 -16.83 13.01 0.88
N ALA A 367 -16.19 11.85 1.09
CA ALA A 367 -16.87 10.63 1.50
C ALA A 367 -17.54 10.76 2.88
N TRP A 368 -16.91 11.45 3.83
CA TRP A 368 -17.51 11.72 5.14
C TRP A 368 -18.69 12.66 5.06
N ARG A 369 -18.60 13.74 4.26
CA ARG A 369 -19.71 14.66 4.02
C ARG A 369 -20.89 13.97 3.34
N HIS A 370 -20.63 13.06 2.39
CA HIS A 370 -21.69 12.26 1.77
C HIS A 370 -22.50 11.46 2.81
N VAL A 371 -21.85 10.84 3.79
CA VAL A 371 -22.54 10.12 4.89
C VAL A 371 -23.37 11.04 5.76
N LEU A 372 -22.95 12.29 5.91
CA LEU A 372 -23.60 13.27 6.79
C LEU A 372 -24.71 14.06 6.10
N SER A 373 -24.69 14.11 4.77
CA SER A 373 -25.77 14.75 4.00
C SER A 373 -27.12 14.08 4.26
N PRO A 374 -28.21 14.82 4.32
CA PRO A 374 -29.53 14.22 4.36
C PRO A 374 -29.79 13.40 3.10
N PRO A 375 -30.57 12.31 3.18
CA PRO A 375 -30.93 11.49 2.02
C PRO A 375 -31.75 12.24 1.00
#